data_39c35b31c9fc016d5bb23426730b5c8b
#
_entry.id   39c35b31c9fc016d5bb23426730b5c8b
#
_cell.length_a   1.000
_cell.length_b   1.000
_cell.length_c   1.000
_cell.angle_alpha   90.00
_cell.angle_beta   90.00
_cell.angle_gamma   90.00
#
_symmetry.space_group_name_H-M   'P 1'
#
loop_
_entity.id
_entity.type
_entity.pdbx_description
1 polymer ?
#
loop_
_entity_poly.entity_id
_entity_poly.type
_entity_poly.pdbx_seq_one_letter_code
_entity_poly.pdbx_strand_id
1 'polypeptide(L)'
;MNVDSVTFFLDDLTTWTHWFTSVLGLTPRSTPTLGQLCSIFESHSRHDRPIASPELSRIVEQYLKQHPCGVGDVGFSVNDIEQVYDQAITAGAMPLTPIMTQWAPTGMVKQAVVSGWGDLRHTLTEYSGDNVRQPCGVSLKLCSSQGCNELTVSDERAAPFETLTPSFSQDSLPNLFGIDHVVLNVQVGEMLTAAAWYEQAFGFRCQQTFSIQTPRSGLHSVVMVHPDGTATLPINEPSSAHSQIQEFLDVNRGAGVQHIALSTRDIVQTVSLLREHGVRFLHVPESYYEQLPSRLGFHSSTIHDWSAIAQHGILADWKADVSDGLLFQIFTEPIFKEPTFFFEIIQRQSYFDGAGYQQRKGFGEGNFQALFEAIEREQLKR
;
A
#
# COMPACT_ATOMS: atom_id res chain seq x y z
N MET A 1 -6.44 6.24 13.03
CA MET A 1 -5.10 6.03 12.38
C MET A 1 -5.28 5.74 10.91
N ASN A 2 -4.49 6.38 10.04
CA ASN A 2 -4.54 6.15 8.59
C ASN A 2 -3.12 5.89 8.09
N VAL A 3 -2.97 5.18 6.97
CA VAL A 3 -1.67 5.10 6.30
C VAL A 3 -1.37 6.47 5.70
N ASP A 4 -0.28 7.08 6.13
CA ASP A 4 0.16 8.43 5.75
C ASP A 4 1.26 8.40 4.69
N SER A 5 2.17 7.44 4.84
CA SER A 5 3.28 7.27 3.91
C SER A 5 3.77 5.84 3.84
N VAL A 6 4.42 5.50 2.73
CA VAL A 6 5.20 4.27 2.58
C VAL A 6 6.57 4.63 2.04
N THR A 7 7.63 4.13 2.68
CA THR A 7 9.01 4.40 2.29
C THR A 7 9.65 3.16 1.70
N PHE A 8 10.10 3.27 0.46
CA PHE A 8 10.89 2.26 -0.22
C PHE A 8 12.38 2.51 0.00
N PHE A 9 13.11 1.48 0.35
CA PHE A 9 14.57 1.47 0.39
C PHE A 9 15.10 0.83 -0.88
N LEU A 10 15.89 1.59 -1.63
CA LEU A 10 16.22 1.31 -3.04
C LEU A 10 17.72 1.41 -3.28
N ASP A 11 18.20 0.65 -4.24
CA ASP A 11 19.59 0.66 -4.70
C ASP A 11 19.90 1.83 -5.66
N ASP A 12 18.95 2.16 -6.55
CA ASP A 12 19.06 3.24 -7.54
C ASP A 12 17.85 4.19 -7.49
N LEU A 13 18.05 5.34 -6.81
CA LEU A 13 17.01 6.34 -6.65
C LEU A 13 16.56 6.94 -8.00
N THR A 14 17.47 7.14 -8.94
CA THR A 14 17.18 7.79 -10.21
C THR A 14 16.27 6.91 -11.08
N THR A 15 16.64 5.66 -11.25
CA THR A 15 15.85 4.68 -12.02
C THR A 15 14.46 4.53 -11.42
N TRP A 16 14.36 4.36 -10.11
CA TRP A 16 13.08 4.16 -9.45
C TRP A 16 12.22 5.41 -9.41
N THR A 17 12.79 6.60 -9.21
CA THR A 17 12.03 7.86 -9.32
C THR A 17 11.42 8.00 -10.71
N HIS A 18 12.20 7.73 -11.75
CA HIS A 18 11.70 7.75 -13.12
C HIS A 18 10.55 6.75 -13.31
N TRP A 19 10.69 5.51 -12.83
CA TRP A 19 9.66 4.50 -12.94
C TRP A 19 8.35 4.92 -12.24
N PHE A 20 8.44 5.35 -10.98
CA PHE A 20 7.25 5.76 -10.20
C PHE A 20 6.54 6.99 -10.81
N THR A 21 7.30 7.92 -11.38
CA THR A 21 6.71 9.12 -12.00
C THR A 21 6.18 8.85 -13.40
N SER A 22 6.95 8.18 -14.26
CA SER A 22 6.60 8.01 -15.67
C SER A 22 5.69 6.82 -15.92
N VAL A 23 5.73 5.79 -15.07
CA VAL A 23 4.94 4.57 -15.25
C VAL A 23 3.70 4.57 -14.37
N LEU A 24 3.83 4.83 -13.07
CA LEU A 24 2.67 4.93 -12.17
C LEU A 24 1.98 6.29 -12.21
N GLY A 25 2.56 7.30 -12.87
CA GLY A 25 1.97 8.63 -12.96
C GLY A 25 2.00 9.43 -11.65
N LEU A 26 2.87 9.07 -10.71
CA LEU A 26 2.97 9.79 -9.45
C LEU A 26 3.69 11.12 -9.64
N THR A 27 3.22 12.15 -8.94
CA THR A 27 3.79 13.49 -9.07
C THR A 27 4.83 13.76 -7.99
N PRO A 28 6.03 14.27 -8.35
CA PRO A 28 6.99 14.75 -7.37
C PRO A 28 6.39 15.89 -6.55
N ARG A 29 6.60 15.86 -5.26
CA ARG A 29 6.16 16.92 -4.36
C ARG A 29 7.04 18.14 -4.56
N SER A 30 6.49 19.21 -5.10
CA SER A 30 7.25 20.40 -5.56
C SER A 30 7.45 21.49 -4.50
N THR A 31 6.92 21.34 -3.29
CA THR A 31 7.04 22.35 -2.23
C THR A 31 7.38 21.72 -0.88
N PRO A 32 8.23 22.36 -0.07
CA PRO A 32 8.41 22.01 1.32
C PRO A 32 7.12 22.37 2.07
N THR A 33 6.15 21.49 2.05
CA THR A 33 5.04 21.52 3.00
C THR A 33 5.55 21.00 4.34
N LEU A 34 4.94 21.43 5.43
CA LEU A 34 5.26 21.09 6.82
C LEU A 34 5.45 19.58 7.10
N GLY A 35 5.24 18.71 6.14
CA GLY A 35 5.48 17.27 6.22
C GLY A 35 6.87 16.81 5.84
N GLN A 36 7.80 17.72 5.53
CA GLN A 36 9.21 17.37 5.30
C GLN A 36 9.99 17.17 6.60
N LEU A 37 9.51 16.29 7.45
CA LEU A 37 10.34 15.71 8.51
C LEU A 37 11.22 14.54 8.01
N CYS A 38 11.28 14.28 6.71
CA CYS A 38 12.52 13.75 6.11
C CYS A 38 13.72 14.67 6.41
N SER A 39 13.47 15.93 6.78
CA SER A 39 14.45 16.95 7.15
C SER A 39 15.00 16.85 8.57
N ILE A 40 14.65 15.88 9.38
CA ILE A 40 15.53 15.50 10.51
C ILE A 40 16.93 15.24 9.97
N PHE A 41 17.04 15.08 8.67
CA PHE A 41 18.22 14.68 7.94
C PHE A 41 18.74 15.73 6.92
N GLU A 42 18.13 16.91 6.81
CA GLU A 42 18.64 17.95 5.91
C GLU A 42 19.57 18.91 6.61
N SER A 43 20.87 18.80 6.30
CA SER A 43 21.80 19.90 6.48
C SER A 43 21.50 20.99 5.43
N HIS A 44 21.44 22.25 5.85
CA HIS A 44 21.20 23.44 5.05
C HIS A 44 22.15 23.54 3.85
N SER A 45 21.75 23.11 2.68
CA SER A 45 22.41 23.53 1.44
C SER A 45 21.39 23.92 0.38
N ARG A 46 21.47 25.19 -0.01
CA ARG A 46 20.69 25.82 -1.07
C ARG A 46 21.19 25.37 -2.44
N HIS A 47 20.90 24.14 -2.91
CA HIS A 47 20.96 23.80 -4.36
C HIS A 47 20.48 22.37 -4.59
N ASP A 48 19.38 22.24 -5.22
CA ASP A 48 18.89 21.27 -6.24
C ASP A 48 19.20 19.76 -6.12
N ARG A 49 19.26 19.18 -4.92
CA ARG A 49 18.96 17.73 -4.67
C ARG A 49 18.89 17.53 -3.15
N PRO A 50 17.85 16.88 -2.61
CA PRO A 50 17.88 16.45 -1.21
C PRO A 50 19.00 15.42 -1.05
N ILE A 51 20.10 15.83 -0.45
CA ILE A 51 21.20 14.92 -0.08
C ILE A 51 20.70 14.14 1.13
N ALA A 52 20.73 12.79 1.06
CA ALA A 52 20.42 11.96 2.23
C ALA A 52 21.32 12.38 3.40
N SER A 53 20.73 12.45 4.61
CA SER A 53 21.58 12.57 5.79
C SER A 53 22.47 11.32 5.90
N PRO A 54 23.66 11.44 6.51
CA PRO A 54 24.53 10.28 6.75
C PRO A 54 23.83 9.16 7.52
N GLU A 55 22.82 9.49 8.32
CA GLU A 55 22.05 8.52 9.10
C GLU A 55 21.06 7.77 8.23
N LEU A 56 20.31 8.45 7.36
CA LEU A 56 19.40 7.81 6.41
C LEU A 56 20.17 6.90 5.45
N SER A 57 21.29 7.38 4.89
CA SER A 57 22.16 6.56 4.04
C SER A 57 22.57 5.27 4.74
N ARG A 58 22.96 5.33 6.00
CA ARG A 58 23.35 4.17 6.80
C ARG A 58 22.16 3.21 7.02
N ILE A 59 20.97 3.73 7.31
CA ILE A 59 19.75 2.92 7.48
C ILE A 59 19.43 2.17 6.19
N VAL A 60 19.42 2.85 5.05
CA VAL A 60 19.16 2.23 3.74
C VAL A 60 20.24 1.19 3.40
N GLU A 61 21.51 1.51 3.58
CA GLU A 61 22.60 0.57 3.35
C GLU A 61 22.52 -0.67 4.24
N GLN A 62 22.13 -0.49 5.51
CA GLN A 62 21.93 -1.61 6.43
C GLN A 62 20.77 -2.49 5.99
N TYR A 63 19.64 -1.90 5.60
CA TYR A 63 18.48 -2.62 5.09
C TYR A 63 18.86 -3.43 3.83
N LEU A 64 19.51 -2.82 2.84
CA LEU A 64 19.86 -3.46 1.58
C LEU A 64 20.93 -4.58 1.72
N LYS A 65 21.68 -4.60 2.83
CA LYS A 65 22.54 -5.75 3.17
C LYS A 65 21.73 -6.97 3.62
N GLN A 66 20.59 -6.73 4.27
CA GLN A 66 19.72 -7.76 4.84
C GLN A 66 18.58 -8.15 3.89
N HIS A 67 18.05 -7.20 3.14
CA HIS A 67 16.90 -7.34 2.26
C HIS A 67 17.21 -6.88 0.82
N PRO A 68 16.44 -7.34 -0.18
CA PRO A 68 16.40 -6.69 -1.49
C PRO A 68 15.70 -5.32 -1.40
N CYS A 69 15.63 -4.59 -2.52
CA CYS A 69 14.77 -3.41 -2.62
C CYS A 69 13.34 -3.72 -2.17
N GLY A 70 12.77 -2.84 -1.34
CA GLY A 70 11.45 -3.10 -0.77
C GLY A 70 10.98 -1.99 0.16
N VAL A 71 9.88 -2.25 0.87
CA VAL A 71 9.31 -1.31 1.83
C VAL A 71 10.02 -1.46 3.18
N GLY A 72 10.66 -0.38 3.63
CA GLY A 72 11.34 -0.34 4.93
C GLY A 72 10.57 0.42 6.01
N ASP A 73 9.57 1.25 5.64
CA ASP A 73 8.76 2.00 6.61
C ASP A 73 7.33 2.17 6.12
N VAL A 74 6.36 1.95 7.00
CA VAL A 74 4.95 2.29 6.80
C VAL A 74 4.56 3.33 7.83
N GLY A 75 4.31 4.55 7.35
CA GLY A 75 3.95 5.68 8.18
C GLY A 75 2.46 5.77 8.44
N PHE A 76 2.12 6.15 9.66
CA PHE A 76 0.74 6.34 10.10
C PHE A 76 0.50 7.77 10.59
N SER A 77 -0.60 8.40 10.15
CA SER A 77 -1.10 9.59 10.80
C SER A 77 -1.94 9.20 12.03
N VAL A 78 -1.70 9.91 13.13
CA VAL A 78 -2.32 9.67 14.44
C VAL A 78 -2.89 10.95 15.02
N ASN A 79 -3.87 10.83 15.92
CA ASN A 79 -4.49 12.00 16.58
C ASN A 79 -3.74 12.44 17.83
N ASP A 80 -3.01 11.54 18.50
CA ASP A 80 -2.23 11.76 19.70
C ASP A 80 -0.97 10.91 19.62
N ILE A 81 0.13 11.53 19.21
CA ILE A 81 1.40 10.82 18.97
C ILE A 81 2.05 10.36 20.27
N GLU A 82 1.91 11.14 21.36
CA GLU A 82 2.44 10.78 22.67
C GLU A 82 1.80 9.48 23.16
N GLN A 83 0.46 9.39 23.10
CA GLN A 83 -0.26 8.20 23.50
C GLN A 83 0.13 6.98 22.66
N VAL A 84 0.14 7.10 21.32
CA VAL A 84 0.43 5.98 20.42
C VAL A 84 1.89 5.55 20.54
N TYR A 85 2.82 6.49 20.67
CA TYR A 85 4.25 6.22 20.86
C TYR A 85 4.49 5.45 22.16
N ASP A 86 3.97 5.94 23.29
CA ASP A 86 4.12 5.28 24.60
C ASP A 86 3.46 3.88 24.63
N GLN A 87 2.31 3.73 23.97
CA GLN A 87 1.65 2.47 23.79
C GLN A 87 2.51 1.47 23.00
N ALA A 88 3.08 1.91 21.87
CA ALA A 88 3.96 1.08 21.04
C ALA A 88 5.21 0.63 21.83
N ILE A 89 5.87 1.54 22.55
CA ILE A 89 7.02 1.20 23.39
C ILE A 89 6.63 0.20 24.49
N THR A 90 5.49 0.40 25.13
CA THR A 90 4.96 -0.54 26.16
C THR A 90 4.70 -1.92 25.58
N ALA A 91 4.25 -2.00 24.31
CA ALA A 91 4.07 -3.25 23.59
C ALA A 91 5.38 -3.86 23.06
N GLY A 92 6.54 -3.26 23.36
CA GLY A 92 7.86 -3.78 23.04
C GLY A 92 8.48 -3.23 21.76
N ALA A 93 7.89 -2.21 21.14
CA ALA A 93 8.55 -1.51 20.02
C ALA A 93 9.81 -0.78 20.51
N MET A 94 10.88 -0.81 19.70
CA MET A 94 12.08 -0.05 20.00
C MET A 94 11.91 1.40 19.53
N PRO A 95 12.30 2.41 20.36
CA PRO A 95 12.34 3.80 19.93
C PRO A 95 13.50 3.99 18.94
N LEU A 96 13.17 4.30 17.68
CA LEU A 96 14.19 4.58 16.64
C LEU A 96 14.46 6.07 16.50
N THR A 97 13.42 6.89 16.65
CA THR A 97 13.53 8.36 16.72
C THR A 97 12.52 8.84 17.76
N PRO A 98 12.91 9.71 18.71
CA PRO A 98 11.99 10.27 19.69
C PRO A 98 10.98 11.19 19.01
N ILE A 99 9.94 11.60 19.74
CA ILE A 99 8.97 12.58 19.25
C ILE A 99 9.68 13.92 19.01
N MET A 100 9.67 14.34 17.76
CA MET A 100 10.21 15.62 17.29
C MET A 100 9.07 16.52 16.87
N THR A 101 9.15 17.81 17.20
CA THR A 101 8.15 18.81 16.87
C THR A 101 8.71 19.82 15.89
N GLN A 102 8.00 20.06 14.79
CA GLN A 102 8.28 21.12 13.85
C GLN A 102 7.13 22.13 13.83
N TRP A 103 7.47 23.39 14.02
CA TRP A 103 6.52 24.50 14.00
C TRP A 103 6.53 25.19 12.64
N ALA A 104 5.34 25.53 12.15
CA ALA A 104 5.14 26.38 10.99
C ALA A 104 4.14 27.49 11.32
N PRO A 105 4.06 28.55 10.48
CA PRO A 105 3.15 29.66 10.73
C PRO A 105 1.67 29.27 10.88
N THR A 106 1.30 28.13 10.33
CA THR A 106 -0.08 27.67 10.27
C THR A 106 -0.39 26.47 11.17
N GLY A 107 0.60 25.98 11.93
CA GLY A 107 0.39 24.85 12.82
C GLY A 107 1.66 24.10 13.19
N MET A 108 1.52 22.85 13.60
CA MET A 108 2.58 22.01 14.13
C MET A 108 2.49 20.60 13.55
N VAL A 109 3.64 19.99 13.27
CA VAL A 109 3.76 18.57 12.95
C VAL A 109 4.66 17.93 14.00
N LYS A 110 4.19 16.86 14.63
CA LYS A 110 5.01 15.99 15.46
C LYS A 110 5.27 14.69 14.72
N GLN A 111 6.47 14.15 14.85
CA GLN A 111 6.85 12.89 14.22
C GLN A 111 7.77 12.08 15.14
N ALA A 112 7.59 10.76 15.11
CA ALA A 112 8.45 9.80 15.78
C ALA A 112 8.59 8.54 14.91
N VAL A 113 9.63 7.73 15.17
CA VAL A 113 9.80 6.45 14.49
C VAL A 113 10.03 5.36 15.53
N VAL A 114 9.30 4.27 15.37
CA VAL A 114 9.44 3.06 16.19
C VAL A 114 9.70 1.85 15.30
N SER A 115 10.26 0.77 15.88
CA SER A 115 10.36 -0.50 15.17
C SER A 115 8.97 -1.10 14.96
N GLY A 116 8.77 -1.72 13.80
CA GLY A 116 7.61 -2.53 13.48
C GLY A 116 7.88 -4.02 13.66
N TRP A 117 7.13 -4.87 12.95
CA TRP A 117 7.34 -6.31 12.92
C TRP A 117 8.49 -6.68 11.98
N GLY A 118 9.39 -7.57 12.43
CA GLY A 118 10.63 -7.85 11.70
C GLY A 118 11.54 -6.62 11.64
N ASP A 119 12.04 -6.31 10.44
CA ASP A 119 12.88 -5.14 10.20
C ASP A 119 12.09 -3.92 9.67
N LEU A 120 10.74 -4.00 9.68
CA LEU A 120 9.87 -2.89 9.31
C LEU A 120 9.95 -1.76 10.35
N ARG A 121 9.76 -0.54 9.90
CA ARG A 121 9.68 0.66 10.74
C ARG A 121 8.29 1.27 10.63
N HIS A 122 7.89 2.02 11.66
CA HIS A 122 6.67 2.81 11.63
C HIS A 122 6.97 4.25 11.99
N THR A 123 6.76 5.13 11.02
CA THR A 123 6.77 6.58 11.23
C THR A 123 5.39 7.00 11.70
N LEU A 124 5.31 7.60 12.89
CA LEU A 124 4.08 8.20 13.44
C LEU A 124 4.07 9.69 13.16
N THR A 125 2.96 10.23 12.69
CA THR A 125 2.83 11.66 12.38
C THR A 125 1.53 12.23 12.94
N GLU A 126 1.61 13.29 13.74
CA GLU A 126 0.48 14.08 14.20
C GLU A 126 0.50 15.46 13.57
N TYR A 127 -0.63 15.86 12.98
CA TYR A 127 -0.82 17.17 12.37
C TYR A 127 -1.76 18.00 13.26
N SER A 128 -1.38 19.22 13.66
CA SER A 128 -2.22 20.12 14.46
C SER A 128 -2.15 21.57 13.98
N GLY A 129 -3.32 22.28 14.02
CA GLY A 129 -3.46 23.66 13.58
C GLY A 129 -4.50 23.83 12.47
N ASP A 130 -5.05 25.04 12.33
CA ASP A 130 -6.20 25.34 11.45
C ASP A 130 -5.88 25.16 9.95
N ASN A 131 -4.62 25.17 9.55
CA ASN A 131 -4.17 25.02 8.16
C ASN A 131 -3.12 23.92 7.96
N VAL A 132 -2.79 23.16 9.01
CA VAL A 132 -1.98 21.97 8.88
C VAL A 132 -2.93 20.84 8.48
N ARG A 133 -3.28 20.83 7.22
CA ARG A 133 -4.02 19.68 6.65
C ARG A 133 -3.06 18.51 6.58
N GLN A 134 -3.53 17.36 7.01
CA GLN A 134 -2.98 16.09 6.55
C GLN A 134 -2.79 16.23 5.03
N PRO A 135 -1.62 15.92 4.47
CA PRO A 135 -1.41 16.04 3.03
C PRO A 135 -2.56 15.41 2.27
N CYS A 136 -3.07 16.08 1.25
CA CYS A 136 -4.05 15.47 0.36
C CYS A 136 -3.37 14.29 -0.34
N GLY A 137 -3.74 13.06 0.03
CA GLY A 137 -3.16 11.83 -0.49
C GLY A 137 -2.06 11.24 0.39
N VAL A 138 -1.63 10.05 -0.01
CA VAL A 138 -0.57 9.29 0.67
C VAL A 138 0.75 9.57 -0.01
N SER A 139 1.83 9.72 0.78
CA SER A 139 3.18 9.89 0.26
C SER A 139 3.87 8.56 0.02
N LEU A 140 4.46 8.38 -1.17
CA LEU A 140 5.45 7.35 -1.42
C LEU A 140 6.85 7.98 -1.37
N LYS A 141 7.67 7.54 -0.42
CA LYS A 141 9.05 8.01 -0.24
C LYS A 141 10.01 6.99 -0.84
N LEU A 142 10.88 7.45 -1.72
CA LEU A 142 11.88 6.64 -2.37
C LEU A 142 13.24 7.04 -1.79
N CYS A 143 13.88 6.16 -1.05
CA CYS A 143 15.13 6.45 -0.35
C CYS A 143 16.24 5.49 -0.77
N SER A 144 17.42 6.04 -1.08
CA SER A 144 18.65 5.31 -1.31
C SER A 144 19.78 5.86 -0.44
N SER A 145 20.95 5.27 -0.51
CA SER A 145 22.16 5.84 0.13
C SER A 145 22.55 7.22 -0.44
N GLN A 146 21.97 7.64 -1.57
CA GLN A 146 22.28 8.91 -2.24
C GLN A 146 21.25 10.01 -1.95
N GLY A 147 20.05 9.69 -1.46
CA GLY A 147 19.00 10.66 -1.21
C GLY A 147 17.62 10.06 -1.01
N CYS A 148 16.63 10.94 -0.87
CA CYS A 148 15.23 10.61 -0.84
C CYS A 148 14.43 11.51 -1.77
N ASN A 149 13.45 10.94 -2.48
CA ASN A 149 12.43 11.65 -3.22
C ASN A 149 11.06 11.33 -2.64
N GLU A 150 10.18 12.32 -2.53
CA GLU A 150 8.80 12.15 -2.10
C GLU A 150 7.87 12.34 -3.28
N LEU A 151 7.00 11.35 -3.50
CA LEU A 151 5.99 11.33 -4.54
C LEU A 151 4.61 11.27 -3.88
N THR A 152 3.60 11.85 -4.50
CA THR A 152 2.24 11.86 -3.97
C THR A 152 1.32 11.01 -4.82
N VAL A 153 0.56 10.15 -4.17
CA VAL A 153 -0.66 9.54 -4.69
C VAL A 153 -1.78 10.53 -4.37
N SER A 154 -2.26 11.30 -5.35
CA SER A 154 -3.18 12.41 -5.14
C SER A 154 -4.57 11.93 -4.67
N ASP A 155 -5.12 12.54 -3.62
CA ASP A 155 -6.54 12.42 -3.28
C ASP A 155 -7.31 13.61 -3.85
N GLU A 156 -8.00 13.43 -4.97
CA GLU A 156 -8.83 14.46 -5.60
C GLU A 156 -10.03 14.89 -4.76
N ARG A 157 -10.36 14.16 -3.66
CA ARG A 157 -11.48 14.52 -2.76
C ARG A 157 -11.24 15.81 -1.98
N ALA A 158 -10.01 16.31 -1.94
CA ALA A 158 -9.63 17.50 -1.19
C ALA A 158 -9.50 18.75 -2.06
N ALA A 159 -9.66 18.68 -3.38
CA ALA A 159 -9.65 19.86 -4.23
C ALA A 159 -11.01 20.58 -4.18
N PRO A 160 -11.06 21.89 -3.83
CA PRO A 160 -12.27 22.68 -4.05
C PRO A 160 -12.59 22.72 -5.55
N PHE A 161 -13.88 22.62 -5.87
CA PHE A 161 -14.41 22.50 -7.23
C PHE A 161 -14.13 23.70 -8.17
N GLU A 162 -13.33 24.68 -7.78
CA GLU A 162 -13.22 25.97 -8.46
C GLU A 162 -11.88 26.34 -9.11
N THR A 163 -10.90 25.43 -9.25
CA THR A 163 -9.63 25.79 -9.93
C THR A 163 -9.14 24.72 -10.91
N LEU A 164 -9.99 24.38 -11.89
CA LEU A 164 -9.55 23.62 -13.06
C LEU A 164 -9.22 24.60 -14.19
N THR A 165 -7.99 25.09 -14.25
CA THR A 165 -7.43 25.57 -15.51
C THR A 165 -6.96 24.34 -16.30
N PRO A 166 -7.48 24.10 -17.51
CA PRO A 166 -7.06 22.97 -18.33
C PRO A 166 -5.72 23.28 -18.99
N SER A 167 -4.65 22.70 -18.46
CA SER A 167 -3.38 22.68 -19.17
C SER A 167 -2.67 21.34 -18.93
N PHE A 168 -2.56 20.59 -19.99
CA PHE A 168 -2.13 19.21 -20.21
C PHE A 168 -3.27 18.19 -20.02
N SER A 169 -3.39 17.31 -21.02
CA SER A 169 -4.39 16.25 -21.07
C SER A 169 -4.24 15.34 -19.85
N GLN A 170 -5.07 15.55 -18.84
CA GLN A 170 -5.21 14.71 -17.64
C GLN A 170 -5.63 13.26 -17.98
N ASP A 171 -6.04 13.02 -19.24
CA ASP A 171 -6.48 11.72 -19.74
C ASP A 171 -5.34 10.72 -20.01
N SER A 172 -4.07 11.10 -19.79
CA SER A 172 -2.91 10.27 -20.11
C SER A 172 -2.19 9.64 -18.89
N LEU A 173 -2.63 9.91 -17.66
CA LEU A 173 -2.03 9.37 -16.45
C LEU A 173 -3.01 8.48 -15.69
N PRO A 174 -2.52 7.40 -15.04
CA PRO A 174 -3.34 6.55 -14.18
C PRO A 174 -3.97 7.35 -13.04
N ASN A 175 -5.29 7.22 -12.85
CA ASN A 175 -6.01 7.91 -11.78
C ASN A 175 -5.93 7.11 -10.47
N LEU A 176 -4.83 7.24 -9.74
CA LEU A 176 -4.59 6.63 -8.43
C LEU A 176 -4.76 7.69 -7.34
N PHE A 177 -5.55 7.41 -6.30
CA PHE A 177 -5.89 8.45 -5.30
C PHE A 177 -5.59 8.09 -3.85
N GLY A 178 -5.08 6.90 -3.54
CA GLY A 178 -4.75 6.54 -2.16
C GLY A 178 -4.26 5.10 -2.01
N ILE A 179 -3.83 4.76 -0.81
CA ILE A 179 -3.54 3.38 -0.41
C ILE A 179 -4.78 2.82 0.29
N ASP A 180 -5.26 1.68 -0.20
CA ASP A 180 -6.37 0.93 0.39
C ASP A 180 -5.88 0.06 1.56
N HIS A 181 -4.81 -0.69 1.34
CA HIS A 181 -4.19 -1.53 2.35
C HIS A 181 -2.71 -1.83 2.05
N VAL A 182 -1.99 -2.29 3.08
CA VAL A 182 -0.59 -2.71 3.03
C VAL A 182 -0.48 -4.13 3.58
N VAL A 183 0.07 -5.06 2.82
CA VAL A 183 0.12 -6.48 3.19
C VAL A 183 1.49 -6.88 3.70
N LEU A 184 1.51 -7.40 4.92
CA LEU A 184 2.70 -7.89 5.62
C LEU A 184 2.76 -9.42 5.58
N ASN A 185 3.87 -9.98 5.11
CA ASN A 185 4.17 -11.39 5.24
C ASN A 185 5.07 -11.65 6.46
N VAL A 186 4.76 -12.67 7.23
CA VAL A 186 5.49 -13.07 8.44
C VAL A 186 5.86 -14.56 8.40
N GLN A 187 6.80 -14.98 9.26
CA GLN A 187 7.25 -16.36 9.34
C GLN A 187 6.13 -17.31 9.80
N VAL A 188 6.30 -18.59 9.51
CA VAL A 188 5.39 -19.65 9.98
C VAL A 188 5.20 -19.57 11.49
N GLY A 189 3.94 -19.50 11.92
CA GLY A 189 3.57 -19.43 13.34
C GLY A 189 3.65 -18.03 13.95
N GLU A 190 4.03 -17.00 13.20
CA GLU A 190 4.14 -15.62 13.71
C GLU A 190 2.88 -14.78 13.49
N MET A 191 1.96 -15.19 12.62
CA MET A 191 0.81 -14.36 12.22
C MET A 191 -0.03 -13.89 13.42
N LEU A 192 -0.39 -14.78 14.32
CA LEU A 192 -1.21 -14.42 15.48
C LEU A 192 -0.44 -13.56 16.48
N THR A 193 0.88 -13.79 16.64
CA THR A 193 1.74 -12.98 17.50
C THR A 193 1.92 -11.57 16.93
N ALA A 194 2.14 -11.46 15.62
CA ALA A 194 2.21 -10.18 14.93
C ALA A 194 0.87 -9.42 15.04
N ALA A 195 -0.26 -10.08 14.79
CA ALA A 195 -1.59 -9.48 14.93
C ALA A 195 -1.84 -8.96 16.34
N ALA A 196 -1.52 -9.76 17.39
CA ALA A 196 -1.64 -9.35 18.78
C ALA A 196 -0.70 -8.16 19.11
N TRP A 197 0.48 -8.13 18.53
CA TRP A 197 1.40 -7.01 18.69
C TRP A 197 0.85 -5.73 18.07
N TYR A 198 0.33 -5.78 16.81
CA TYR A 198 -0.31 -4.61 16.16
C TYR A 198 -1.57 -4.15 16.91
N GLU A 199 -2.31 -5.07 17.53
CA GLU A 199 -3.44 -4.74 18.41
C GLU A 199 -2.97 -3.96 19.65
N GLN A 200 -1.92 -4.44 20.32
CA GLN A 200 -1.38 -3.82 21.53
C GLN A 200 -0.65 -2.52 21.24
N ALA A 201 0.20 -2.47 20.20
CA ALA A 201 1.03 -1.33 19.91
C ALA A 201 0.25 -0.16 19.27
N PHE A 202 -0.71 -0.45 18.40
CA PHE A 202 -1.36 0.57 17.57
C PHE A 202 -2.88 0.55 17.61
N GLY A 203 -3.50 -0.33 18.40
CA GLY A 203 -4.95 -0.40 18.54
C GLY A 203 -5.70 -1.03 17.37
N PHE A 204 -5.01 -1.70 16.45
CA PHE A 204 -5.67 -2.46 15.39
C PHE A 204 -6.60 -3.52 15.95
N ARG A 205 -7.58 -3.95 15.14
CA ARG A 205 -8.52 -5.01 15.48
C ARG A 205 -8.59 -6.03 14.35
N CYS A 206 -8.68 -7.31 14.71
CA CYS A 206 -8.95 -8.34 13.73
C CYS A 206 -10.37 -8.18 13.18
N GLN A 207 -10.50 -7.93 11.88
CA GLN A 207 -11.77 -7.86 11.19
C GLN A 207 -12.17 -9.21 10.61
N GLN A 208 -11.20 -9.98 10.10
CA GLN A 208 -11.45 -11.21 9.37
C GLN A 208 -10.22 -12.10 9.41
N THR A 209 -10.42 -13.43 9.41
CA THR A 209 -9.40 -14.43 9.16
C THR A 209 -9.84 -15.35 8.04
N PHE A 210 -8.92 -15.77 7.19
CA PHE A 210 -9.21 -16.74 6.15
C PHE A 210 -7.97 -17.59 5.82
N SER A 211 -8.20 -18.68 5.11
CA SER A 211 -7.13 -19.55 4.61
C SER A 211 -7.36 -19.84 3.14
N ILE A 212 -6.28 -19.81 2.38
CA ILE A 212 -6.27 -20.21 0.98
C ILE A 212 -5.47 -21.49 0.86
N GLN A 213 -6.03 -22.45 0.13
CA GLN A 213 -5.41 -23.74 -0.14
C GLN A 213 -5.53 -24.07 -1.62
N THR A 214 -4.40 -24.43 -2.23
CA THR A 214 -4.33 -25.09 -3.53
C THR A 214 -3.80 -26.51 -3.35
N PRO A 215 -3.81 -27.36 -4.37
CA PRO A 215 -3.17 -28.69 -4.27
C PRO A 215 -1.67 -28.65 -3.94
N ARG A 216 -0.99 -27.52 -4.12
CA ARG A 216 0.47 -27.38 -3.96
C ARG A 216 0.87 -26.50 -2.80
N SER A 217 0.04 -25.53 -2.45
CA SER A 217 0.45 -24.40 -1.65
C SER A 217 -0.72 -23.87 -0.81
N GLY A 218 -0.43 -23.00 0.15
CA GLY A 218 -1.46 -22.34 0.92
C GLY A 218 -0.93 -21.24 1.82
N LEU A 219 -1.83 -20.44 2.34
CA LEU A 219 -1.54 -19.40 3.33
C LEU A 219 -2.66 -19.28 4.35
N HIS A 220 -2.32 -18.73 5.50
CA HIS A 220 -3.26 -18.19 6.47
C HIS A 220 -3.14 -16.66 6.48
N SER A 221 -4.26 -15.98 6.64
CA SER A 221 -4.32 -14.53 6.67
C SER A 221 -5.21 -14.02 7.80
N VAL A 222 -4.79 -12.95 8.46
CA VAL A 222 -5.59 -12.15 9.37
C VAL A 222 -5.61 -10.71 8.87
N VAL A 223 -6.80 -10.14 8.73
CA VAL A 223 -6.98 -8.76 8.31
C VAL A 223 -7.14 -7.88 9.53
N MET A 224 -6.15 -7.03 9.77
CA MET A 224 -6.16 -6.05 10.85
C MET A 224 -6.62 -4.69 10.33
N VAL A 225 -7.57 -4.06 11.03
CA VAL A 225 -8.07 -2.72 10.69
C VAL A 225 -8.02 -1.81 11.90
N HIS A 226 -7.76 -0.53 11.69
CA HIS A 226 -7.85 0.43 12.78
C HIS A 226 -9.28 0.98 12.90
N PRO A 227 -9.94 0.89 14.07
CA PRO A 227 -11.36 1.24 14.22
C PRO A 227 -11.65 2.72 13.98
N ASP A 228 -10.72 3.62 14.29
CA ASP A 228 -10.87 5.06 14.19
C ASP A 228 -10.25 5.65 12.90
N GLY A 229 -9.98 4.80 11.90
CA GLY A 229 -9.35 5.26 10.67
C GLY A 229 -9.51 4.28 9.52
N THR A 230 -8.71 4.49 8.48
CA THR A 230 -8.73 3.67 7.26
C THR A 230 -7.54 2.72 7.15
N ALA A 231 -6.62 2.75 8.13
CA ALA A 231 -5.44 1.88 8.08
C ALA A 231 -5.88 0.41 8.12
N THR A 232 -5.46 -0.34 7.10
CA THR A 232 -5.76 -1.75 6.92
C THR A 232 -4.47 -2.50 6.61
N LEU A 233 -4.20 -3.55 7.41
CA LEU A 233 -2.97 -4.32 7.38
C LEU A 233 -3.28 -5.82 7.41
N PRO A 234 -3.48 -6.47 6.25
CA PRO A 234 -3.48 -7.92 6.19
C PRO A 234 -2.10 -8.49 6.55
N ILE A 235 -2.09 -9.53 7.38
CA ILE A 235 -0.88 -10.24 7.81
C ILE A 235 -1.02 -11.69 7.36
N ASN A 236 -0.07 -12.16 6.56
CA ASN A 236 -0.07 -13.51 5.99
C ASN A 236 1.07 -14.34 6.53
N GLU A 237 0.81 -15.62 6.77
CA GLU A 237 1.85 -16.62 6.99
C GLU A 237 1.70 -17.79 6.01
N PRO A 238 2.80 -18.47 5.62
CA PRO A 238 2.70 -19.63 4.75
C PRO A 238 2.12 -20.83 5.51
N SER A 239 1.24 -21.58 4.85
CA SER A 239 0.73 -22.87 5.39
C SER A 239 1.48 -24.08 4.85
N SER A 240 2.45 -23.88 3.96
CA SER A 240 3.31 -24.94 3.41
C SER A 240 4.66 -24.37 2.96
N ALA A 241 5.67 -25.24 2.87
CA ALA A 241 7.02 -24.88 2.41
C ALA A 241 7.08 -24.43 0.94
N HIS A 242 6.07 -24.78 0.14
CA HIS A 242 5.96 -24.37 -1.28
C HIS A 242 5.05 -23.16 -1.48
N SER A 243 4.63 -22.52 -0.38
CA SER A 243 3.82 -21.30 -0.44
C SER A 243 4.58 -20.15 -1.09
N GLN A 244 3.89 -19.37 -1.92
CA GLN A 244 4.41 -18.11 -2.41
C GLN A 244 4.79 -17.14 -1.29
N ILE A 245 4.15 -17.26 -0.12
CA ILE A 245 4.53 -16.48 1.07
C ILE A 245 5.89 -16.95 1.58
N GLN A 246 6.18 -18.27 1.54
CA GLN A 246 7.50 -18.79 1.90
C GLN A 246 8.56 -18.33 0.88
N GLU A 247 8.28 -18.37 -0.43
CA GLU A 247 9.20 -17.82 -1.45
C GLU A 247 9.53 -16.35 -1.18
N PHE A 248 8.50 -15.54 -0.87
CA PHE A 248 8.71 -14.15 -0.47
C PHE A 248 9.67 -14.05 0.73
N LEU A 249 9.41 -14.80 1.80
CA LEU A 249 10.21 -14.76 3.03
C LEU A 249 11.67 -15.18 2.79
N ASP A 250 11.88 -16.18 1.95
CA ASP A 250 13.21 -16.68 1.60
C ASP A 250 13.99 -15.63 0.79
N VAL A 251 13.37 -15.02 -0.21
CA VAL A 251 14.01 -14.02 -1.07
C VAL A 251 14.16 -12.68 -0.35
N ASN A 252 13.14 -12.26 0.40
CA ASN A 252 13.20 -11.06 1.25
C ASN A 252 14.14 -11.24 2.44
N ARG A 253 14.48 -12.46 2.79
CA ARG A 253 15.33 -12.84 3.94
C ARG A 253 14.71 -12.45 5.27
N GLY A 254 13.37 -12.57 5.39
CA GLY A 254 12.61 -12.27 6.59
C GLY A 254 11.21 -11.73 6.30
N ALA A 255 10.52 -11.32 7.36
CA ALA A 255 9.21 -10.68 7.28
C ALA A 255 9.31 -9.34 6.51
N GLY A 256 8.23 -8.94 5.85
CA GLY A 256 8.23 -7.68 5.12
C GLY A 256 6.92 -7.43 4.34
N VAL A 257 6.81 -6.24 3.78
CA VAL A 257 5.63 -5.84 2.99
C VAL A 257 5.71 -6.47 1.60
N GLN A 258 4.71 -7.31 1.28
CA GLN A 258 4.63 -7.99 -0.01
C GLN A 258 3.99 -7.12 -1.08
N HIS A 259 2.89 -6.42 -0.75
CA HIS A 259 2.23 -5.53 -1.70
C HIS A 259 1.50 -4.38 -1.03
N ILE A 260 1.18 -3.40 -1.87
CA ILE A 260 0.36 -2.25 -1.52
C ILE A 260 -0.77 -2.18 -2.53
N ALA A 261 -2.00 -2.04 -2.05
CA ALA A 261 -3.15 -1.81 -2.90
C ALA A 261 -3.38 -0.31 -3.11
N LEU A 262 -3.36 0.11 -4.37
CA LEU A 262 -3.61 1.48 -4.81
C LEU A 262 -5.03 1.63 -5.30
N SER A 263 -5.77 2.58 -4.73
CA SER A 263 -7.16 2.84 -5.05
C SER A 263 -7.32 3.59 -6.36
N THR A 264 -8.31 3.17 -7.18
CA THR A 264 -8.76 3.90 -8.38
C THR A 264 -10.28 3.99 -8.45
N ARG A 265 -10.79 4.96 -9.20
CA ARG A 265 -12.23 5.10 -9.49
C ARG A 265 -12.65 4.42 -10.78
N ASP A 266 -11.70 4.21 -11.70
CA ASP A 266 -11.89 3.53 -12.97
C ASP A 266 -10.72 2.58 -13.22
N ILE A 267 -10.91 1.32 -12.83
CA ILE A 267 -9.87 0.30 -12.92
C ILE A 267 -9.56 -0.06 -14.38
N VAL A 268 -10.55 -0.03 -15.27
CA VAL A 268 -10.37 -0.36 -16.68
C VAL A 268 -9.45 0.66 -17.35
N GLN A 269 -9.77 1.95 -17.20
CA GLN A 269 -8.95 3.03 -17.72
C GLN A 269 -7.55 3.03 -17.09
N THR A 270 -7.47 2.89 -15.76
CA THR A 270 -6.20 2.86 -15.03
C THR A 270 -5.30 1.73 -15.51
N VAL A 271 -5.83 0.52 -15.65
CA VAL A 271 -5.07 -0.66 -16.12
C VAL A 271 -4.64 -0.50 -17.59
N SER A 272 -5.49 0.07 -18.44
CA SER A 272 -5.13 0.37 -19.84
C SER A 272 -3.90 1.28 -19.89
N LEU A 273 -3.94 2.41 -19.19
CA LEU A 273 -2.84 3.38 -19.13
C LEU A 273 -1.56 2.77 -18.53
N LEU A 274 -1.67 2.01 -17.43
CA LEU A 274 -0.52 1.34 -16.83
C LEU A 274 0.13 0.35 -17.80
N ARG A 275 -0.65 -0.39 -18.58
CA ARG A 275 -0.13 -1.29 -19.64
C ARG A 275 0.55 -0.53 -20.77
N GLU A 276 -0.02 0.58 -21.21
CA GLU A 276 0.59 1.47 -22.20
C GLU A 276 1.94 2.02 -21.72
N HIS A 277 2.07 2.28 -20.41
CA HIS A 277 3.32 2.69 -19.77
C HIS A 277 4.28 1.51 -19.47
N GLY A 278 3.92 0.29 -19.86
CA GLY A 278 4.79 -0.89 -19.75
C GLY A 278 4.67 -1.68 -18.44
N VAL A 279 3.66 -1.41 -17.60
CA VAL A 279 3.38 -2.24 -16.43
C VAL A 279 2.88 -3.61 -16.86
N ARG A 280 3.52 -4.66 -16.35
CA ARG A 280 3.07 -6.03 -16.52
C ARG A 280 2.20 -6.46 -15.35
N PHE A 281 1.15 -7.21 -15.66
CA PHE A 281 0.21 -7.74 -14.69
C PHE A 281 0.22 -9.27 -14.71
N LEU A 282 -0.06 -9.88 -13.57
CA LEU A 282 -0.24 -11.31 -13.46
C LEU A 282 -1.39 -11.77 -14.39
N HIS A 283 -1.15 -12.88 -15.08
CA HIS A 283 -2.11 -13.41 -16.03
C HIS A 283 -3.26 -14.12 -15.31
N VAL A 284 -4.49 -13.67 -15.57
CA VAL A 284 -5.73 -14.34 -15.15
C VAL A 284 -6.23 -15.20 -16.32
N PRO A 285 -6.46 -16.52 -16.14
CA PRO A 285 -6.89 -17.39 -17.23
C PRO A 285 -8.34 -17.10 -17.65
N GLU A 286 -8.64 -17.32 -18.94
CA GLU A 286 -9.99 -17.13 -19.49
C GLU A 286 -11.05 -17.94 -18.75
N SER A 287 -10.70 -19.15 -18.28
CA SER A 287 -11.59 -19.99 -17.48
C SER A 287 -12.13 -19.33 -16.21
N TYR A 288 -11.42 -18.35 -15.66
CA TYR A 288 -11.93 -17.55 -14.54
C TYR A 288 -13.19 -16.78 -14.96
N TYR A 289 -13.17 -16.13 -16.13
CA TYR A 289 -14.31 -15.32 -16.61
C TYR A 289 -15.47 -16.19 -17.10
N GLU A 290 -15.19 -17.37 -17.66
CA GLU A 290 -16.20 -18.35 -18.05
C GLU A 290 -17.01 -18.88 -16.85
N GLN A 291 -16.40 -18.94 -15.68
CA GLN A 291 -17.02 -19.41 -14.44
C GLN A 291 -17.80 -18.31 -13.69
N LEU A 292 -17.53 -17.02 -13.92
CA LEU A 292 -18.20 -15.93 -13.21
C LEU A 292 -19.72 -15.97 -13.30
N PRO A 293 -20.36 -16.25 -14.48
CA PRO A 293 -21.81 -16.30 -14.57
C PRO A 293 -22.46 -17.39 -13.71
N SER A 294 -21.71 -18.43 -13.34
CA SER A 294 -22.21 -19.52 -12.48
C SER A 294 -22.10 -19.21 -10.98
N ARG A 295 -21.39 -18.13 -10.59
CA ARG A 295 -21.27 -17.73 -9.19
C ARG A 295 -22.60 -17.18 -8.65
N LEU A 296 -22.94 -17.58 -7.43
CA LEU A 296 -24.15 -17.09 -6.76
C LEU A 296 -24.13 -15.55 -6.67
N GLY A 297 -25.26 -14.91 -7.01
CA GLY A 297 -25.39 -13.45 -7.01
C GLY A 297 -24.80 -12.76 -8.24
N PHE A 298 -24.41 -13.49 -9.29
CA PHE A 298 -24.01 -12.87 -10.55
C PHE A 298 -25.19 -12.16 -11.24
N HIS A 299 -25.01 -10.86 -11.51
CA HIS A 299 -25.97 -10.08 -12.30
C HIS A 299 -25.21 -9.32 -13.40
N SER A 300 -25.40 -9.72 -14.65
CA SER A 300 -24.75 -9.07 -15.80
C SER A 300 -25.09 -7.58 -15.94
N SER A 301 -26.22 -7.14 -15.38
CA SER A 301 -26.66 -5.74 -15.42
C SER A 301 -25.94 -4.82 -14.42
N THR A 302 -25.18 -5.36 -13.47
CA THR A 302 -24.43 -4.56 -12.47
C THR A 302 -23.07 -4.08 -12.99
N ILE A 303 -22.58 -4.65 -14.07
CA ILE A 303 -21.35 -4.21 -14.74
C ILE A 303 -21.70 -3.86 -16.18
N HIS A 304 -21.46 -2.62 -16.57
CA HIS A 304 -21.78 -2.14 -17.91
C HIS A 304 -20.87 -2.75 -18.99
N ASP A 305 -19.67 -3.21 -18.64
CA ASP A 305 -18.71 -3.78 -19.60
C ASP A 305 -17.89 -4.94 -19.02
N TRP A 306 -18.52 -6.13 -18.93
CA TRP A 306 -17.83 -7.37 -18.57
C TRP A 306 -16.75 -7.76 -19.59
N SER A 307 -16.88 -7.35 -20.84
CA SER A 307 -15.91 -7.62 -21.89
C SER A 307 -14.60 -6.88 -21.59
N ALA A 308 -14.67 -5.61 -21.20
CA ALA A 308 -13.49 -4.83 -20.81
C ALA A 308 -12.81 -5.40 -19.55
N ILE A 309 -13.59 -5.83 -18.55
CA ILE A 309 -13.07 -6.48 -17.34
C ILE A 309 -12.26 -7.75 -17.72
N ALA A 310 -12.83 -8.62 -18.54
CA ALA A 310 -12.15 -9.83 -18.98
C ALA A 310 -10.94 -9.53 -19.89
N GLN A 311 -11.06 -8.59 -20.82
CA GLN A 311 -9.99 -8.19 -21.73
C GLN A 311 -8.77 -7.65 -20.98
N HIS A 312 -9.00 -6.90 -19.91
CA HIS A 312 -7.93 -6.34 -19.08
C HIS A 312 -7.45 -7.28 -17.97
N GLY A 313 -7.97 -8.49 -17.86
CA GLY A 313 -7.54 -9.45 -16.83
C GLY A 313 -7.91 -9.00 -15.41
N ILE A 314 -8.98 -8.23 -15.25
CA ILE A 314 -9.42 -7.68 -13.96
C ILE A 314 -10.26 -8.72 -13.23
N LEU A 315 -9.97 -8.98 -11.97
CA LEU A 315 -10.72 -9.86 -11.10
C LEU A 315 -11.93 -9.12 -10.52
N ALA A 316 -13.06 -9.80 -10.34
CA ALA A 316 -14.28 -9.25 -9.78
C ALA A 316 -14.80 -10.11 -8.63
N ASP A 317 -15.09 -9.49 -7.49
CA ASP A 317 -15.67 -10.16 -6.33
C ASP A 317 -16.92 -9.44 -5.82
N TRP A 318 -17.87 -10.22 -5.33
CA TRP A 318 -19.12 -9.75 -4.72
C TRP A 318 -19.61 -10.74 -3.67
N LYS A 319 -20.42 -10.28 -2.74
CA LYS A 319 -21.20 -11.17 -1.87
C LYS A 319 -22.45 -11.65 -2.60
N ALA A 320 -23.03 -12.77 -2.15
CA ALA A 320 -24.26 -13.33 -2.71
C ALA A 320 -25.43 -12.32 -2.72
N ASP A 321 -25.42 -11.37 -1.81
CA ASP A 321 -26.31 -10.21 -1.81
C ASP A 321 -25.58 -9.04 -2.49
N VAL A 322 -25.94 -8.77 -3.74
CA VAL A 322 -25.31 -7.76 -4.62
C VAL A 322 -25.53 -6.33 -4.13
N SER A 323 -26.36 -6.11 -3.10
CA SER A 323 -26.59 -4.80 -2.50
C SER A 323 -25.31 -4.11 -2.02
N ASP A 324 -24.26 -4.90 -1.72
CA ASP A 324 -23.00 -4.41 -1.15
C ASP A 324 -21.97 -3.92 -2.18
N GLY A 325 -22.33 -3.81 -3.48
CA GLY A 325 -21.42 -3.36 -4.55
C GLY A 325 -20.38 -4.40 -4.97
N LEU A 326 -19.56 -4.04 -5.94
CA LEU A 326 -18.51 -4.89 -6.51
C LEU A 326 -17.13 -4.45 -6.04
N LEU A 327 -16.21 -5.40 -6.02
CA LEU A 327 -14.79 -5.19 -5.78
C LEU A 327 -14.02 -5.67 -7.00
N PHE A 328 -13.24 -4.77 -7.60
CA PHE A 328 -12.35 -5.10 -8.72
C PHE A 328 -10.90 -5.01 -8.29
N GLN A 329 -10.10 -5.98 -8.72
CA GLN A 329 -8.68 -6.07 -8.36
C GLN A 329 -7.87 -6.60 -9.53
N ILE A 330 -6.63 -6.10 -9.66
CA ILE A 330 -5.62 -6.68 -10.55
C ILE A 330 -4.25 -6.48 -9.90
N PHE A 331 -3.31 -7.37 -10.17
CA PHE A 331 -2.02 -7.41 -9.52
C PHE A 331 -0.91 -7.31 -10.56
N THR A 332 0.08 -6.47 -10.31
CA THR A 332 1.26 -6.39 -11.17
C THR A 332 2.14 -7.65 -10.98
N GLU A 333 2.96 -7.95 -11.98
CA GLU A 333 4.15 -8.77 -11.71
C GLU A 333 5.04 -8.03 -10.69
N PRO A 334 5.96 -8.74 -9.99
CA PRO A 334 6.92 -8.08 -9.11
C PRO A 334 7.65 -6.95 -9.84
N ILE A 335 7.71 -5.77 -9.20
CA ILE A 335 8.29 -4.58 -9.83
C ILE A 335 9.80 -4.53 -9.72
N PHE A 336 10.38 -5.17 -8.70
CA PHE A 336 11.82 -5.29 -8.51
C PHE A 336 12.38 -6.50 -9.26
N LYS A 337 13.70 -6.61 -9.28
CA LYS A 337 14.40 -7.75 -9.87
C LYS A 337 14.07 -9.05 -9.13
N GLU A 338 13.99 -8.97 -7.82
CA GLU A 338 13.61 -10.05 -6.93
C GLU A 338 12.08 -10.19 -6.89
N PRO A 339 11.53 -11.42 -6.83
CA PRO A 339 10.08 -11.67 -6.81
C PRO A 339 9.48 -11.40 -5.41
N THR A 340 9.63 -10.19 -4.91
CA THR A 340 9.20 -9.83 -3.55
C THR A 340 8.00 -8.89 -3.55
N PHE A 341 8.13 -7.70 -4.13
CA PHE A 341 7.13 -6.64 -4.01
C PHE A 341 6.36 -6.42 -5.31
N PHE A 342 5.05 -6.23 -5.21
CA PHE A 342 4.17 -5.87 -6.32
C PHE A 342 3.09 -4.85 -5.88
N PHE A 343 2.39 -4.27 -6.85
CA PHE A 343 1.21 -3.45 -6.59
C PHE A 343 -0.07 -4.20 -6.90
N GLU A 344 -1.10 -3.93 -6.12
CA GLU A 344 -2.48 -4.19 -6.45
C GLU A 344 -3.14 -2.88 -6.91
N ILE A 345 -3.95 -2.93 -7.96
CA ILE A 345 -4.87 -1.84 -8.33
C ILE A 345 -6.27 -2.29 -7.93
N ILE A 346 -6.93 -1.47 -7.12
CA ILE A 346 -8.22 -1.83 -6.51
C ILE A 346 -9.27 -0.75 -6.76
N GLN A 347 -10.47 -1.19 -7.16
CA GLN A 347 -11.65 -0.33 -7.21
C GLN A 347 -12.76 -0.91 -6.36
N ARG A 348 -13.21 -0.14 -5.37
CA ARG A 348 -14.37 -0.45 -4.54
C ARG A 348 -15.56 0.34 -5.04
N GLN A 349 -16.59 -0.34 -5.54
CA GLN A 349 -17.84 0.33 -5.91
C GLN A 349 -18.55 0.88 -4.69
N SER A 350 -19.11 2.09 -4.85
CA SER A 350 -20.03 2.65 -3.87
C SER A 350 -21.43 2.09 -4.10
N TYR A 351 -22.14 1.82 -3.02
CA TYR A 351 -23.54 1.39 -3.03
C TYR A 351 -24.36 2.21 -2.01
N PHE A 352 -25.67 2.28 -2.20
CA PHE A 352 -26.56 2.99 -1.28
C PHE A 352 -27.24 1.98 -0.34
N ASP A 353 -27.00 2.11 0.97
CA ASP A 353 -27.49 1.18 2.01
C ASP A 353 -28.84 1.62 2.65
N GLY A 354 -29.48 2.66 2.11
CA GLY A 354 -30.69 3.25 2.66
C GLY A 354 -30.42 4.42 3.62
N ALA A 355 -29.25 4.53 4.20
CA ALA A 355 -28.83 5.62 5.08
C ALA A 355 -27.84 6.57 4.39
N GLY A 356 -27.08 6.05 3.38
CA GLY A 356 -26.08 6.84 2.66
C GLY A 356 -25.30 6.00 1.65
N TYR A 357 -24.37 6.66 0.94
CA TYR A 357 -23.42 5.97 0.08
C TYR A 357 -22.31 5.34 0.90
N GLN A 358 -22.12 4.04 0.75
CA GLN A 358 -21.07 3.25 1.37
C GLN A 358 -20.14 2.68 0.30
N GLN A 359 -18.88 2.47 0.64
CA GLN A 359 -17.95 1.71 -0.21
C GLN A 359 -17.99 0.22 0.14
N ARG A 360 -17.81 -0.63 -0.88
CA ARG A 360 -17.70 -2.07 -0.71
C ARG A 360 -16.61 -2.40 0.31
N LYS A 361 -16.99 -3.09 1.38
CA LYS A 361 -16.08 -3.60 2.41
C LYS A 361 -15.63 -5.02 2.09
N GLY A 362 -14.52 -5.45 2.70
CA GLY A 362 -13.96 -6.81 2.55
C GLY A 362 -12.77 -6.85 1.60
N PHE A 363 -12.15 -8.02 1.50
CA PHE A 363 -10.86 -8.23 0.81
C PHE A 363 -10.98 -8.99 -0.50
N GLY A 364 -12.20 -9.37 -0.93
CA GLY A 364 -12.36 -10.11 -2.17
C GLY A 364 -11.75 -11.52 -2.08
N GLU A 365 -12.26 -12.36 -1.18
CA GLU A 365 -11.72 -13.71 -0.94
C GLU A 365 -11.64 -14.54 -2.22
N GLY A 366 -12.65 -14.40 -3.11
CA GLY A 366 -12.66 -15.09 -4.41
C GLY A 366 -11.55 -14.59 -5.34
N ASN A 367 -11.26 -13.30 -5.31
CA ASN A 367 -10.16 -12.72 -6.09
C ASN A 367 -8.81 -13.11 -5.50
N PHE A 368 -8.71 -13.22 -4.17
CA PHE A 368 -7.49 -13.62 -3.49
C PHE A 368 -7.08 -15.05 -3.84
N GLN A 369 -8.06 -15.98 -3.94
CA GLN A 369 -7.81 -17.33 -4.41
C GLN A 369 -7.27 -17.33 -5.86
N ALA A 370 -7.87 -16.53 -6.75
CA ALA A 370 -7.42 -16.42 -8.13
C ALA A 370 -6.01 -15.81 -8.25
N LEU A 371 -5.69 -14.79 -7.41
CA LEU A 371 -4.33 -14.24 -7.29
C LEU A 371 -3.33 -15.32 -6.91
N PHE A 372 -3.64 -16.07 -5.84
CA PHE A 372 -2.75 -17.10 -5.31
C PHE A 372 -2.44 -18.15 -6.37
N GLU A 373 -3.45 -18.61 -7.12
CA GLU A 373 -3.27 -19.53 -8.23
C GLU A 373 -2.47 -18.92 -9.39
N ALA A 374 -2.59 -17.61 -9.64
CA ALA A 374 -1.82 -16.92 -10.67
C ALA A 374 -0.32 -16.85 -10.31
N ILE A 375 0.01 -16.50 -9.06
CA ILE A 375 1.40 -16.45 -8.58
C ILE A 375 2.01 -17.87 -8.56
N GLU A 376 1.26 -18.88 -8.15
CA GLU A 376 1.72 -20.28 -8.17
C GLU A 376 2.09 -20.71 -9.61
N ARG A 377 1.33 -20.29 -10.62
CA ARG A 377 1.68 -20.52 -12.03
C ARG A 377 2.98 -19.81 -12.45
N GLU A 378 3.23 -18.59 -11.94
CA GLU A 378 4.49 -17.88 -12.21
C GLU A 378 5.68 -18.54 -11.51
N GLN A 379 5.53 -19.04 -10.28
CA GLN A 379 6.57 -19.81 -9.60
C GLN A 379 7.02 -21.03 -10.41
N LEU A 380 6.08 -21.70 -11.10
CA LEU A 380 6.39 -22.89 -11.92
C LEU A 380 7.14 -22.57 -13.21
N LYS A 381 7.23 -21.31 -13.62
CA LYS A 381 7.99 -20.86 -14.79
C LYS A 381 9.46 -20.52 -14.46
N ARG A 382 9.77 -20.37 -13.18
CA ARG A 382 11.12 -20.06 -12.67
C ARG A 382 11.86 -21.34 -12.30
#